data_41327953ef62c2fcd36a701136d71246
#
_entry.id   41327953ef62c2fcd36a701136d71246
#
_cell.length_a   1.000
_cell.length_b   1.000
_cell.length_c   1.000
_cell.angle_alpha   90.00
_cell.angle_beta   90.00
_cell.angle_gamma   90.00
#
_symmetry.space_group_name_H-M   'P 1'
#
loop_
_entity.id
_entity.type
_entity.pdbx_description
1 polymer ?
#
loop_
_entity_poly.entity_id
_entity_poly.type
_entity_poly.pdbx_seq_one_letter_code
_entity_poly.pdbx_strand_id
1 'polypeptide(L)'
;KLRPHIKTHKIAEIINMQLNQGIKKFKCATLSEAELLAKCNAKDILLAMQLTGSNINRFIELMQKYPKSSFSTIIDNEESVIKFNLIASKKGIKVSLWLDINNGNNRTGIKPNNEATLIYKKIDGSSNLIPKGLHVYDGHIRDSDFNLRKEICDKQFESVLSLKNNIELLGIKINKIVAGGTPSFPIHVKRNNIEVSPGTSILWDERYASSFKDLKFYHAAVLIGSIISRPTKDLMCLNLGHKSVASEMSFPRLKLLNMENFKQISHSEEHLVLECNESEDYLVGSVCYAIPVHICPTVPKYKKVLTVINGEITGEWDVAARDYNTE
;
A
#
# COMPACT_ATOMS: atom_id res chain seq x y z
N LYS A 1 1.01 -12.05 -12.87
CA LYS A 1 -0.21 -11.42 -12.29
C LYS A 1 0.09 -10.42 -11.15
N LEU A 2 1.31 -10.42 -10.58
CA LEU A 2 1.66 -9.52 -9.47
C LEU A 2 1.95 -8.09 -9.97
N ARG A 3 1.38 -7.11 -9.26
CA ARG A 3 1.67 -5.67 -9.31
C ARG A 3 1.80 -5.18 -7.85
N PRO A 4 2.88 -5.54 -7.14
CA PRO A 4 3.02 -5.24 -5.72
C PRO A 4 2.98 -3.74 -5.46
N HIS A 5 2.44 -3.37 -4.28
CA HIS A 5 2.34 -1.99 -3.85
C HIS A 5 3.53 -1.61 -2.97
N ILE A 6 4.34 -0.64 -3.40
CA ILE A 6 5.56 -0.25 -2.67
C ILE A 6 5.34 0.71 -1.49
N LYS A 7 4.12 1.23 -1.30
CA LYS A 7 3.82 2.19 -0.20
C LYS A 7 4.17 1.68 1.19
N THR A 8 4.26 0.34 1.36
CA THR A 8 4.58 -0.26 2.65
C THR A 8 6.04 -0.06 3.02
N HIS A 9 6.96 -0.24 2.07
CA HIS A 9 8.40 -0.17 2.36
C HIS A 9 9.09 1.11 1.85
N LYS A 10 8.73 1.63 0.66
CA LYS A 10 9.31 2.85 0.08
C LYS A 10 10.85 2.82 -0.10
N ILE A 11 11.42 1.63 -0.31
CA ILE A 11 12.86 1.30 -0.30
C ILE A 11 13.28 0.79 -1.68
N ALA A 12 14.36 1.35 -2.24
CA ALA A 12 14.85 1.02 -3.57
C ALA A 12 15.39 -0.42 -3.67
N GLU A 13 16.10 -0.89 -2.65
CA GLU A 13 16.69 -2.22 -2.60
C GLU A 13 15.62 -3.30 -2.66
N ILE A 14 14.49 -3.12 -1.96
CA ILE A 14 13.36 -4.06 -2.01
C ILE A 14 12.72 -4.06 -3.41
N ILE A 15 12.61 -2.90 -4.07
CA ILE A 15 12.14 -2.82 -5.46
C ILE A 15 13.08 -3.62 -6.38
N ASN A 16 14.39 -3.44 -6.24
CA ASN A 16 15.39 -4.15 -7.03
C ASN A 16 15.35 -5.66 -6.80
N MET A 17 15.16 -6.12 -5.55
CA MET A 17 14.94 -7.53 -5.26
C MET A 17 13.73 -8.09 -6.00
N GLN A 18 12.62 -7.35 -6.01
CA GLN A 18 11.40 -7.75 -6.73
C GLN A 18 11.59 -7.75 -8.25
N LEU A 19 12.32 -6.78 -8.81
CA LEU A 19 12.69 -6.74 -10.21
C LEU A 19 13.55 -7.96 -10.61
N ASN A 20 14.53 -8.32 -9.79
CA ASN A 20 15.39 -9.48 -9.98
C ASN A 20 14.61 -10.81 -9.94
N GLN A 21 13.48 -10.86 -9.23
CA GLN A 21 12.55 -11.98 -9.26
C GLN A 21 11.57 -11.94 -10.44
N GLY A 22 11.79 -11.05 -11.42
CA GLY A 22 11.01 -10.96 -12.66
C GLY A 22 9.72 -10.16 -12.55
N ILE A 23 9.46 -9.46 -11.44
CA ILE A 23 8.31 -8.55 -11.31
C ILE A 23 8.60 -7.29 -12.15
N LYS A 24 7.69 -6.97 -13.07
CA LYS A 24 7.86 -5.85 -14.02
C LYS A 24 6.86 -4.71 -13.82
N LYS A 25 5.83 -4.95 -13.01
CA LYS A 25 4.70 -4.04 -12.78
C LYS A 25 4.60 -3.71 -11.31
N PHE A 26 4.41 -2.45 -11.00
CA PHE A 26 4.33 -1.97 -9.62
C PHE A 26 3.16 -1.01 -9.43
N LYS A 27 2.72 -0.89 -8.21
CA LYS A 27 1.73 0.08 -7.76
C LYS A 27 2.33 0.98 -6.68
N CYS A 28 1.99 2.24 -6.70
CA CYS A 28 2.44 3.25 -5.74
C CYS A 28 1.29 4.17 -5.34
N ALA A 29 1.48 4.98 -4.30
CA ALA A 29 0.47 5.89 -3.78
C ALA A 29 0.88 7.36 -3.85
N THR A 30 2.16 7.69 -4.08
CA THR A 30 2.66 9.06 -4.15
C THR A 30 3.54 9.27 -5.38
N LEU A 31 3.72 10.53 -5.78
CA LEU A 31 4.63 10.89 -6.86
C LEU A 31 6.09 10.53 -6.52
N SER A 32 6.49 10.68 -5.24
CA SER A 32 7.82 10.26 -4.77
C SER A 32 8.03 8.76 -4.92
N GLU A 33 7.02 7.94 -4.61
CA GLU A 33 7.07 6.49 -4.84
C GLU A 33 7.13 6.15 -6.33
N ALA A 34 6.38 6.88 -7.18
CA ALA A 34 6.40 6.68 -8.62
C ALA A 34 7.78 7.05 -9.22
N GLU A 35 8.41 8.12 -8.74
CA GLU A 35 9.76 8.49 -9.14
C GLU A 35 10.80 7.46 -8.68
N LEU A 36 10.69 6.96 -7.43
CA LEU A 36 11.57 5.90 -6.92
C LEU A 36 11.50 4.64 -7.79
N LEU A 37 10.29 4.22 -8.18
CA LEU A 37 10.11 3.09 -9.11
C LEU A 37 10.79 3.34 -10.46
N ALA A 38 10.66 4.54 -11.01
CA ALA A 38 11.30 4.90 -12.27
C ALA A 38 12.83 4.94 -12.15
N LYS A 39 13.38 5.45 -11.06
CA LYS A 39 14.83 5.41 -10.74
C LYS A 39 15.35 3.97 -10.66
N CYS A 40 14.54 3.03 -10.16
CA CYS A 40 14.84 1.60 -10.15
C CYS A 40 14.58 0.91 -11.51
N ASN A 41 14.25 1.63 -12.57
CA ASN A 41 13.94 1.11 -13.89
C ASN A 41 12.72 0.17 -13.98
N ALA A 42 11.74 0.32 -13.10
CA ALA A 42 10.46 -0.37 -13.20
C ALA A 42 9.75 0.00 -14.51
N LYS A 43 9.25 -1.00 -15.24
CA LYS A 43 8.73 -0.80 -16.60
C LYS A 43 7.28 -0.34 -16.65
N ASP A 44 6.45 -0.73 -15.68
CA ASP A 44 5.02 -0.41 -15.63
C ASP A 44 4.65 0.06 -14.21
N ILE A 45 4.31 1.33 -14.09
CA ILE A 45 4.08 2.04 -12.83
C ILE A 45 2.63 2.54 -12.80
N LEU A 46 1.85 2.05 -11.84
CA LEU A 46 0.50 2.53 -11.55
C LEU A 46 0.52 3.39 -10.28
N LEU A 47 0.34 4.69 -10.43
CA LEU A 47 0.06 5.60 -9.33
C LEU A 47 -1.43 5.52 -8.97
N ALA A 48 -1.75 4.81 -7.90
CA ALA A 48 -3.12 4.58 -7.44
C ALA A 48 -3.58 5.69 -6.47
N MET A 49 -3.60 6.92 -6.97
CA MET A 49 -4.07 8.11 -6.28
C MET A 49 -4.72 9.04 -7.32
N GLN A 50 -5.89 9.61 -6.98
CA GLN A 50 -6.52 10.63 -7.81
C GLN A 50 -5.68 11.90 -7.79
N LEU A 51 -5.18 12.28 -8.95
CA LEU A 51 -4.36 13.49 -9.08
C LEU A 51 -5.26 14.69 -9.41
N THR A 52 -5.06 15.76 -8.67
CA THR A 52 -5.79 17.01 -8.82
C THR A 52 -4.84 18.21 -8.82
N GLY A 53 -5.30 19.35 -9.33
CA GLY A 53 -4.53 20.60 -9.32
C GLY A 53 -3.17 20.48 -10.01
N SER A 54 -2.12 20.96 -9.37
CA SER A 54 -0.74 20.95 -9.86
C SER A 54 -0.15 19.53 -9.99
N ASN A 55 -0.68 18.55 -9.25
CA ASN A 55 -0.16 17.17 -9.28
C ASN A 55 -0.36 16.49 -10.64
N ILE A 56 -1.33 16.93 -11.46
CA ILE A 56 -1.46 16.44 -12.84
C ILE A 56 -0.25 16.84 -13.67
N ASN A 57 0.18 18.11 -13.58
CA ASN A 57 1.37 18.58 -14.28
C ASN A 57 2.63 17.86 -13.82
N ARG A 58 2.82 17.72 -12.50
CA ARG A 58 3.95 17.00 -11.92
C ARG A 58 4.01 15.54 -12.35
N PHE A 59 2.87 14.88 -12.46
CA PHE A 59 2.81 13.50 -12.98
C PHE A 59 3.24 13.43 -14.45
N ILE A 60 2.80 14.37 -15.26
CA ILE A 60 3.17 14.46 -16.67
C ILE A 60 4.67 14.77 -16.84
N GLU A 61 5.22 15.66 -16.03
CA GLU A 61 6.65 15.96 -15.99
C GLU A 61 7.47 14.73 -15.58
N LEU A 62 6.98 13.96 -14.62
CA LEU A 62 7.59 12.70 -14.24
C LEU A 62 7.60 11.69 -15.39
N MET A 63 6.50 11.58 -16.16
CA MET A 63 6.45 10.74 -17.36
C MET A 63 7.49 11.17 -18.41
N GLN A 64 7.65 12.47 -18.63
CA GLN A 64 8.63 13.02 -19.58
C GLN A 64 10.08 12.83 -19.10
N LYS A 65 10.33 12.95 -17.79
CA LYS A 65 11.64 12.75 -17.18
C LYS A 65 12.12 11.30 -17.26
N TYR A 66 11.19 10.33 -17.21
CA TYR A 66 11.51 8.89 -17.20
C TYR A 66 10.82 8.13 -18.37
N PRO A 67 11.18 8.41 -19.63
CA PRO A 67 10.49 7.86 -20.82
C PRO A 67 10.64 6.34 -20.98
N LYS A 68 11.56 5.71 -20.24
CA LYS A 68 11.77 4.24 -20.26
C LYS A 68 10.74 3.49 -19.39
N SER A 69 9.97 4.20 -18.57
CA SER A 69 8.91 3.67 -17.72
C SER A 69 7.54 4.05 -18.26
N SER A 70 6.62 3.12 -18.31
CA SER A 70 5.21 3.38 -18.64
C SER A 70 4.46 3.76 -17.38
N PHE A 71 3.96 4.97 -17.31
CA PHE A 71 3.17 5.47 -16.17
C PHE A 71 1.69 5.41 -16.47
N SER A 72 0.92 5.17 -15.45
CA SER A 72 -0.55 5.28 -15.46
C SER A 72 -1.05 5.76 -14.10
N THR A 73 -2.23 6.36 -14.08
CA THR A 73 -2.88 6.78 -12.83
C THR A 73 -4.37 6.44 -12.86
N ILE A 74 -5.06 6.69 -11.76
CA ILE A 74 -6.49 6.40 -11.60
C ILE A 74 -7.32 7.67 -11.64
N ILE A 75 -8.55 7.56 -12.14
CA ILE A 75 -9.59 8.61 -12.09
C ILE A 75 -10.94 7.96 -11.75
N ASP A 76 -11.90 8.75 -11.28
CA ASP A 76 -13.24 8.30 -10.90
C ASP A 76 -14.37 9.30 -11.24
N ASN A 77 -14.06 10.36 -11.99
CA ASN A 77 -15.01 11.40 -12.34
C ASN A 77 -14.68 12.04 -13.71
N GLU A 78 -15.69 12.62 -14.30
CA GLU A 78 -15.61 13.23 -15.64
C GLU A 78 -14.72 14.47 -15.68
N GLU A 79 -14.73 15.29 -14.62
CA GLU A 79 -13.92 16.50 -14.53
C GLU A 79 -12.43 16.17 -14.65
N SER A 80 -11.99 15.10 -14.00
CA SER A 80 -10.61 14.61 -14.10
C SER A 80 -10.27 14.15 -15.52
N VAL A 81 -11.19 13.47 -16.23
CA VAL A 81 -10.98 13.08 -17.64
C VAL A 81 -10.72 14.32 -18.50
N ILE A 82 -11.57 15.34 -18.35
CA ILE A 82 -11.45 16.59 -19.10
C ILE A 82 -10.12 17.29 -18.82
N LYS A 83 -9.76 17.43 -17.55
CA LYS A 83 -8.50 18.06 -17.13
C LYS A 83 -7.27 17.32 -17.64
N PHE A 84 -7.22 16.00 -17.50
CA PHE A 84 -6.12 15.20 -18.01
C PHE A 84 -5.98 15.32 -19.53
N ASN A 85 -7.09 15.22 -20.27
CA ASN A 85 -7.06 15.34 -21.73
C ASN A 85 -6.57 16.72 -22.19
N LEU A 86 -7.02 17.80 -21.52
CA LEU A 86 -6.59 19.16 -21.82
C LEU A 86 -5.10 19.38 -21.58
N ILE A 87 -4.58 18.93 -20.42
CA ILE A 87 -3.17 19.13 -20.08
C ILE A 87 -2.28 18.24 -20.95
N ALA A 88 -2.68 16.97 -21.18
CA ALA A 88 -1.97 16.06 -22.07
C ALA A 88 -1.89 16.61 -23.50
N SER A 89 -2.98 17.19 -24.02
CA SER A 89 -3.00 17.84 -25.32
C SER A 89 -2.00 19.01 -25.40
N LYS A 90 -2.02 19.91 -24.39
CA LYS A 90 -1.07 21.05 -24.33
C LYS A 90 0.41 20.61 -24.29
N LYS A 91 0.69 19.44 -23.71
CA LYS A 91 2.05 18.88 -23.59
C LYS A 91 2.40 17.92 -24.76
N GLY A 92 1.49 17.66 -25.69
CA GLY A 92 1.69 16.78 -26.83
C GLY A 92 1.95 15.32 -26.48
N ILE A 93 1.35 14.83 -25.39
CA ILE A 93 1.54 13.45 -24.90
C ILE A 93 0.23 12.70 -24.75
N LYS A 94 0.33 11.38 -24.58
CA LYS A 94 -0.81 10.53 -24.18
C LYS A 94 -0.65 10.05 -22.74
N VAL A 95 -1.73 10.12 -21.95
CA VAL A 95 -1.76 9.68 -20.54
C VAL A 95 -2.60 8.43 -20.41
N SER A 96 -2.04 7.40 -19.76
CA SER A 96 -2.73 6.14 -19.48
C SER A 96 -3.55 6.25 -18.20
N LEU A 97 -4.86 5.93 -18.26
CA LEU A 97 -5.79 6.05 -17.15
C LEU A 97 -6.51 4.73 -16.85
N TRP A 98 -6.70 4.46 -15.57
CA TRP A 98 -7.58 3.40 -15.06
C TRP A 98 -8.79 4.05 -14.43
N LEU A 99 -9.99 3.48 -14.68
CA LEU A 99 -11.18 3.91 -13.95
C LEU A 99 -11.18 3.26 -12.56
N ASP A 100 -11.14 4.07 -11.51
CA ASP A 100 -11.21 3.62 -10.12
C ASP A 100 -12.66 3.30 -9.75
N ILE A 101 -12.90 2.09 -9.25
CA ILE A 101 -14.23 1.57 -8.96
C ILE A 101 -14.42 1.41 -7.45
N ASN A 102 -15.46 2.03 -6.95
CA ASN A 102 -15.96 1.82 -5.60
C ASN A 102 -16.82 0.55 -5.56
N ASN A 103 -16.24 -0.55 -5.12
CA ASN A 103 -16.93 -1.82 -4.92
C ASN A 103 -17.35 -2.06 -3.45
N GLY A 104 -17.60 -0.99 -2.69
CA GLY A 104 -18.07 -1.06 -1.30
C GLY A 104 -17.10 -0.45 -0.27
N ASN A 105 -15.88 -0.06 -0.66
CA ASN A 105 -14.91 0.56 0.25
C ASN A 105 -15.32 1.99 0.67
N ASN A 106 -16.13 2.70 -0.12
CA ASN A 106 -16.66 4.04 0.12
C ASN A 106 -15.59 5.09 0.50
N ARG A 107 -14.41 4.98 -0.10
CA ARG A 107 -13.30 5.91 0.10
C ARG A 107 -13.02 6.76 -1.14
N THR A 108 -12.85 6.13 -2.28
CA THR A 108 -12.65 6.70 -3.61
C THR A 108 -13.28 5.79 -4.65
N GLY A 109 -13.31 6.24 -5.88
CA GLY A 109 -13.87 5.46 -6.99
C GLY A 109 -15.33 5.75 -7.26
N ILE A 110 -15.75 5.48 -8.46
CA ILE A 110 -17.15 5.57 -8.90
C ILE A 110 -17.85 4.22 -8.72
N LYS A 111 -19.14 4.25 -8.37
CA LYS A 111 -19.94 3.00 -8.30
C LYS A 111 -19.96 2.31 -9.67
N PRO A 112 -19.96 0.96 -9.72
CA PRO A 112 -19.99 0.20 -10.97
C PRO A 112 -21.40 0.23 -11.62
N ASN A 113 -21.79 1.39 -12.14
CA ASN A 113 -23.09 1.68 -12.71
C ASN A 113 -22.96 2.26 -14.14
N ASN A 114 -24.05 2.75 -14.69
CA ASN A 114 -24.06 3.37 -16.03
C ASN A 114 -23.17 4.62 -16.12
N GLU A 115 -23.07 5.42 -15.08
CA GLU A 115 -22.19 6.59 -15.03
C GLU A 115 -20.71 6.18 -15.21
N ALA A 116 -20.27 5.11 -14.55
CA ALA A 116 -18.92 4.53 -14.74
C ALA A 116 -18.70 4.12 -16.21
N THR A 117 -19.72 3.54 -16.85
CA THR A 117 -19.67 3.19 -18.27
C THR A 117 -19.46 4.43 -19.14
N LEU A 118 -20.19 5.51 -18.87
CA LEU A 118 -20.08 6.77 -19.62
C LEU A 118 -18.71 7.44 -19.43
N ILE A 119 -18.17 7.44 -18.21
CA ILE A 119 -16.82 7.97 -17.94
C ILE A 119 -15.76 7.14 -18.69
N TYR A 120 -15.86 5.80 -18.66
CA TYR A 120 -14.92 4.97 -19.39
C TYR A 120 -14.96 5.21 -20.90
N LYS A 121 -16.17 5.33 -21.47
CA LYS A 121 -16.36 5.71 -22.87
C LYS A 121 -15.74 7.08 -23.19
N LYS A 122 -15.82 8.04 -22.25
CA LYS A 122 -15.20 9.35 -22.40
C LYS A 122 -13.67 9.28 -22.40
N ILE A 123 -13.06 8.41 -21.58
CA ILE A 123 -11.62 8.17 -21.62
C ILE A 123 -11.23 7.61 -22.99
N ASP A 124 -11.95 6.59 -23.48
CA ASP A 124 -11.68 5.92 -24.76
C ASP A 124 -11.81 6.87 -25.95
N GLY A 125 -12.84 7.74 -25.95
CA GLY A 125 -13.06 8.75 -26.98
C GLY A 125 -12.14 9.97 -26.91
N SER A 126 -11.27 10.09 -25.92
CA SER A 126 -10.37 11.23 -25.74
C SER A 126 -9.03 11.00 -26.47
N SER A 127 -8.65 11.95 -27.35
CA SER A 127 -7.48 11.83 -28.26
C SER A 127 -6.14 11.68 -27.53
N ASN A 128 -6.01 12.22 -26.31
CA ASN A 128 -4.77 12.23 -25.54
C ASN A 128 -4.80 11.31 -24.31
N LEU A 129 -5.82 10.46 -24.19
CA LEU A 129 -5.95 9.49 -23.10
C LEU A 129 -5.91 8.06 -23.65
N ILE A 130 -5.43 7.14 -22.82
CA ILE A 130 -5.38 5.71 -23.13
C ILE A 130 -6.07 4.95 -22.01
N PRO A 131 -7.24 4.32 -22.26
CA PRO A 131 -7.91 3.49 -21.27
C PRO A 131 -7.10 2.22 -21.02
N LYS A 132 -6.73 1.96 -19.77
CA LYS A 132 -5.95 0.76 -19.37
C LYS A 132 -6.81 -0.36 -18.82
N GLY A 133 -7.97 -0.01 -18.24
CA GLY A 133 -8.88 -0.94 -17.58
C GLY A 133 -9.47 -0.39 -16.29
N LEU A 134 -9.85 -1.29 -15.38
CA LEU A 134 -10.47 -0.95 -14.10
C LEU A 134 -9.48 -1.16 -12.95
N HIS A 135 -9.50 -0.25 -11.98
CA HIS A 135 -8.82 -0.38 -10.70
C HIS A 135 -9.87 -0.59 -9.60
N VAL A 136 -9.71 -1.64 -8.80
CA VAL A 136 -10.73 -2.09 -7.83
C VAL A 136 -10.03 -2.43 -6.51
N TYR A 137 -10.03 -1.49 -5.56
CA TYR A 137 -9.42 -1.72 -4.25
C TYR A 137 -10.49 -2.07 -3.21
N ASP A 138 -10.37 -3.25 -2.65
CA ASP A 138 -11.32 -3.86 -1.71
C ASP A 138 -10.77 -3.97 -0.27
N GLY A 139 -10.00 -3.00 0.18
CA GLY A 139 -9.35 -3.02 1.49
C GLY A 139 -10.29 -3.04 2.71
N HIS A 140 -11.59 -2.95 2.51
CA HIS A 140 -12.62 -3.12 3.53
C HIS A 140 -12.99 -4.59 3.78
N ILE A 141 -12.66 -5.49 2.83
CA ILE A 141 -12.89 -6.93 2.98
C ILE A 141 -11.78 -7.52 3.85
N ARG A 142 -12.08 -7.74 5.12
CA ARG A 142 -11.09 -8.09 6.17
C ARG A 142 -11.54 -9.22 7.07
N ASP A 143 -12.46 -10.06 6.62
CA ASP A 143 -12.88 -11.20 7.41
C ASP A 143 -11.70 -12.15 7.62
N SER A 144 -11.53 -12.65 8.85
CA SER A 144 -10.44 -13.57 9.21
C SER A 144 -10.68 -14.96 8.64
N ASP A 145 -11.93 -15.40 8.52
CA ASP A 145 -12.27 -16.64 7.83
C ASP A 145 -12.09 -16.49 6.33
N PHE A 146 -11.27 -17.36 5.74
CA PHE A 146 -10.97 -17.31 4.31
C PHE A 146 -12.20 -17.55 3.42
N ASN A 147 -13.10 -18.45 3.80
CA ASN A 147 -14.25 -18.78 2.98
C ASN A 147 -15.27 -17.65 2.98
N LEU A 148 -15.54 -17.06 4.14
CA LEU A 148 -16.41 -15.88 4.25
C LEU A 148 -15.79 -14.69 3.52
N ARG A 149 -14.50 -14.43 3.71
CA ARG A 149 -13.78 -13.39 2.97
C ARG A 149 -13.85 -13.58 1.46
N LYS A 150 -13.75 -14.85 0.99
CA LYS A 150 -13.90 -15.20 -0.42
C LYS A 150 -15.31 -14.93 -0.92
N GLU A 151 -16.33 -15.34 -0.18
CA GLU A 151 -17.75 -15.12 -0.53
C GLU A 151 -18.07 -13.63 -0.69
N ILE A 152 -17.68 -12.82 0.30
CA ILE A 152 -17.85 -11.35 0.26
C ILE A 152 -17.12 -10.75 -0.94
N CYS A 153 -15.88 -11.17 -1.18
CA CYS A 153 -15.07 -10.71 -2.30
C CYS A 153 -15.69 -11.09 -3.67
N ASP A 154 -16.19 -12.31 -3.81
CA ASP A 154 -16.84 -12.78 -5.04
C ASP A 154 -18.12 -11.99 -5.30
N LYS A 155 -19.00 -11.88 -4.30
CA LYS A 155 -20.28 -11.15 -4.39
C LYS A 155 -20.08 -9.67 -4.77
N GLN A 156 -19.14 -8.99 -4.14
CA GLN A 156 -18.88 -7.58 -4.46
C GLN A 156 -18.23 -7.41 -5.85
N PHE A 157 -17.48 -8.39 -6.31
CA PHE A 157 -16.82 -8.34 -7.61
C PHE A 157 -17.77 -8.60 -8.79
N GLU A 158 -18.96 -9.18 -8.58
CA GLU A 158 -19.98 -9.38 -9.61
C GLU A 158 -20.40 -8.09 -10.28
N SER A 159 -20.57 -7.01 -9.52
CA SER A 159 -20.91 -5.69 -10.05
C SER A 159 -19.81 -5.10 -10.94
N VAL A 160 -18.55 -5.41 -10.64
CA VAL A 160 -17.39 -5.02 -11.46
C VAL A 160 -17.37 -5.78 -12.78
N LEU A 161 -17.69 -7.08 -12.74
CA LEU A 161 -17.81 -7.89 -13.96
C LEU A 161 -18.99 -7.45 -14.83
N SER A 162 -20.10 -7.08 -14.21
CA SER A 162 -21.28 -6.52 -14.94
C SER A 162 -20.90 -5.20 -15.60
N LEU A 163 -20.21 -4.29 -14.91
CA LEU A 163 -19.69 -3.06 -15.51
C LEU A 163 -18.74 -3.34 -16.68
N LYS A 164 -17.81 -4.29 -16.52
CA LYS A 164 -16.90 -4.71 -17.59
C LYS A 164 -17.70 -5.14 -18.83
N ASN A 165 -18.68 -5.99 -18.65
CA ASN A 165 -19.52 -6.49 -19.75
C ASN A 165 -20.29 -5.34 -20.43
N ASN A 166 -20.86 -4.41 -19.68
CA ASN A 166 -21.56 -3.24 -20.22
C ASN A 166 -20.64 -2.36 -21.09
N ILE A 167 -19.40 -2.14 -20.65
CA ILE A 167 -18.42 -1.39 -21.43
C ILE A 167 -18.04 -2.16 -22.71
N GLU A 168 -17.85 -3.49 -22.61
CA GLU A 168 -17.49 -4.33 -23.75
C GLU A 168 -18.62 -4.43 -24.80
N LEU A 169 -19.89 -4.36 -24.40
CA LEU A 169 -21.04 -4.26 -25.29
C LEU A 169 -21.05 -2.97 -26.16
N LEU A 170 -20.34 -1.91 -25.71
CA LEU A 170 -20.14 -0.70 -26.51
C LEU A 170 -18.96 -0.83 -27.50
N GLY A 171 -18.34 -2.00 -27.62
CA GLY A 171 -17.17 -2.24 -28.47
C GLY A 171 -15.83 -1.82 -27.82
N ILE A 172 -15.83 -1.40 -26.55
CA ILE A 172 -14.64 -0.92 -25.87
C ILE A 172 -14.06 -2.05 -25.01
N LYS A 173 -12.85 -2.51 -25.31
CA LYS A 173 -12.24 -3.66 -24.65
C LYS A 173 -11.63 -3.32 -23.29
N ILE A 174 -12.00 -4.06 -22.26
CA ILE A 174 -11.35 -4.05 -20.94
C ILE A 174 -10.27 -5.14 -20.87
N ASN A 175 -9.04 -4.77 -21.13
CA ASN A 175 -7.94 -5.73 -21.21
C ASN A 175 -7.48 -6.24 -19.84
N LYS A 176 -7.56 -5.41 -18.80
CA LYS A 176 -7.05 -5.71 -17.45
C LYS A 176 -7.92 -5.08 -16.36
N ILE A 177 -7.93 -5.76 -15.23
CA ILE A 177 -8.43 -5.22 -13.97
C ILE A 177 -7.30 -5.35 -12.94
N VAL A 178 -7.01 -4.29 -12.22
CA VAL A 178 -6.10 -4.31 -11.07
C VAL A 178 -6.95 -4.37 -9.81
N ALA A 179 -6.88 -5.48 -9.07
CA ALA A 179 -7.78 -5.71 -7.94
C ALA A 179 -7.05 -6.15 -6.67
N GLY A 180 -7.68 -5.87 -5.56
CA GLY A 180 -7.30 -6.37 -4.25
C GLY A 180 -6.13 -5.68 -3.57
N GLY A 181 -6.07 -5.93 -2.29
CA GLY A 181 -4.96 -5.67 -1.39
C GLY A 181 -4.40 -6.96 -0.81
N THR A 182 -3.58 -6.89 0.23
CA THR A 182 -2.96 -8.08 0.84
C THR A 182 -4.00 -9.12 1.35
N PRO A 183 -5.15 -8.76 1.97
CA PRO A 183 -6.11 -9.77 2.42
C PRO A 183 -6.84 -10.52 1.29
N SER A 184 -7.10 -9.85 0.17
CA SER A 184 -7.95 -10.38 -0.92
C SER A 184 -7.17 -10.87 -2.14
N PHE A 185 -5.84 -10.59 -2.23
CA PHE A 185 -5.08 -11.00 -3.42
C PHE A 185 -5.10 -12.53 -3.68
N PRO A 186 -5.14 -13.43 -2.68
CA PRO A 186 -5.19 -14.88 -2.97
C PRO A 186 -6.48 -15.32 -3.67
N ILE A 187 -7.54 -14.53 -3.50
CA ILE A 187 -8.83 -14.73 -4.15
C ILE A 187 -8.77 -14.22 -5.59
N HIS A 188 -8.33 -12.97 -5.76
CA HIS A 188 -8.28 -12.33 -7.07
C HIS A 188 -7.25 -12.94 -8.02
N VAL A 189 -6.12 -13.47 -7.52
CA VAL A 189 -5.07 -14.06 -8.36
C VAL A 189 -5.54 -15.29 -9.15
N LYS A 190 -6.60 -15.96 -8.67
CA LYS A 190 -7.23 -17.11 -9.34
C LYS A 190 -8.05 -16.69 -10.56
N ARG A 191 -8.50 -15.43 -10.64
CA ARG A 191 -9.30 -14.93 -11.76
C ARG A 191 -8.43 -14.63 -12.99
N ASN A 192 -9.02 -14.80 -14.18
CA ASN A 192 -8.36 -14.46 -15.43
C ASN A 192 -8.29 -12.94 -15.63
N ASN A 193 -7.21 -12.47 -16.28
CA ASN A 193 -6.99 -11.06 -16.61
C ASN A 193 -6.99 -10.07 -15.42
N ILE A 194 -6.79 -10.59 -14.21
CA ILE A 194 -6.63 -9.77 -13.00
C ILE A 194 -5.14 -9.64 -12.63
N GLU A 195 -4.73 -8.43 -12.33
CA GLU A 195 -3.47 -8.11 -11.67
C GLU A 195 -3.75 -7.82 -10.19
N VAL A 196 -2.95 -8.37 -9.29
CA VAL A 196 -3.16 -8.25 -7.84
C VAL A 196 -2.07 -7.41 -7.19
N SER A 197 -2.46 -6.61 -6.19
CA SER A 197 -1.61 -5.57 -5.61
C SER A 197 -1.38 -5.73 -4.10
N PRO A 198 -0.82 -6.86 -3.62
CA PRO A 198 -0.40 -6.97 -2.22
C PRO A 198 0.74 -5.99 -1.94
N GLY A 199 0.77 -5.42 -0.75
CA GLY A 199 1.84 -4.51 -0.32
C GLY A 199 2.46 -4.94 0.99
N THR A 200 1.65 -5.21 2.01
CA THR A 200 2.11 -5.56 3.36
C THR A 200 2.79 -6.94 3.43
N SER A 201 2.49 -7.83 2.48
CA SER A 201 3.07 -9.18 2.40
C SER A 201 4.60 -9.21 2.36
N ILE A 202 5.26 -8.12 1.93
CA ILE A 202 6.72 -8.08 1.80
C ILE A 202 7.44 -7.87 3.15
N LEU A 203 6.81 -7.15 4.08
CA LEU A 203 7.36 -6.90 5.42
C LEU A 203 6.60 -7.66 6.50
N TRP A 204 5.31 -7.88 6.27
CA TRP A 204 4.34 -8.48 7.16
C TRP A 204 4.22 -7.78 8.51
N ASP A 205 3.03 -7.73 9.08
CA ASP A 205 2.79 -7.12 10.39
C ASP A 205 1.95 -8.01 11.29
N GLU A 206 1.92 -7.69 12.58
CA GLU A 206 1.23 -8.51 13.58
C GLU A 206 -0.28 -8.53 13.37
N ARG A 207 -0.87 -7.43 12.88
CA ARG A 207 -2.30 -7.40 12.59
C ARG A 207 -2.69 -8.45 11.54
N TYR A 208 -1.94 -8.52 10.44
CA TYR A 208 -2.24 -9.49 9.39
C TYR A 208 -1.83 -10.91 9.80
N ALA A 209 -0.74 -11.07 10.56
CA ALA A 209 -0.33 -12.37 11.09
C ALA A 209 -1.35 -12.96 12.07
N SER A 210 -1.96 -12.11 12.91
CA SER A 210 -3.00 -12.55 13.85
C SER A 210 -4.35 -12.80 13.17
N SER A 211 -4.73 -11.98 12.17
CA SER A 211 -6.05 -12.03 11.53
C SER A 211 -6.13 -13.04 10.40
N PHE A 212 -5.09 -13.23 9.58
CA PHE A 212 -5.14 -14.03 8.36
C PHE A 212 -4.23 -15.27 8.45
N LYS A 213 -4.71 -16.29 9.15
CA LYS A 213 -3.97 -17.54 9.36
C LYS A 213 -3.75 -18.37 8.06
N ASP A 214 -4.52 -18.08 7.03
CA ASP A 214 -4.36 -18.63 5.68
C ASP A 214 -3.18 -18.00 4.90
N LEU A 215 -2.69 -16.82 5.34
CA LEU A 215 -1.56 -16.12 4.74
C LEU A 215 -0.28 -16.37 5.54
N LYS A 216 0.60 -17.21 5.01
CA LYS A 216 1.84 -17.61 5.70
C LYS A 216 3.02 -16.78 5.18
N PHE A 217 3.15 -15.55 5.67
CA PHE A 217 4.31 -14.69 5.44
C PHE A 217 5.11 -14.51 6.73
N TYR A 218 6.40 -14.20 6.59
CA TYR A 218 7.30 -13.94 7.71
C TYR A 218 7.39 -12.44 7.99
N HIS A 219 7.54 -12.08 9.27
CA HIS A 219 7.88 -10.72 9.65
C HIS A 219 9.32 -10.43 9.23
N ALA A 220 9.50 -9.49 8.31
CA ALA A 220 10.80 -9.09 7.79
C ALA A 220 11.28 -7.74 8.36
N ALA A 221 10.49 -7.12 9.25
CA ALA A 221 10.82 -5.86 9.90
C ALA A 221 10.54 -5.95 11.40
N VAL A 222 11.55 -5.63 12.20
CA VAL A 222 11.51 -5.63 13.65
C VAL A 222 11.91 -4.26 14.16
N LEU A 223 11.18 -3.74 15.12
CA LEU A 223 11.56 -2.56 15.88
C LEU A 223 12.46 -2.95 17.06
N ILE A 224 13.46 -2.13 17.34
CA ILE A 224 14.30 -2.26 18.51
C ILE A 224 14.04 -1.08 19.43
N GLY A 225 13.74 -1.35 20.67
CA GLY A 225 13.57 -0.37 21.71
C GLY A 225 14.28 -0.78 23.00
N SER A 226 14.12 0.01 24.04
CA SER A 226 14.69 -0.26 25.36
C SER A 226 13.72 0.13 26.47
N ILE A 227 13.81 -0.55 27.59
CA ILE A 227 13.18 -0.12 28.84
C ILE A 227 13.96 1.09 29.36
N ILE A 228 13.29 2.22 29.47
CA ILE A 228 13.92 3.47 29.91
C ILE A 228 13.57 3.86 31.34
N SER A 229 12.49 3.28 31.90
CA SER A 229 12.05 3.58 33.26
C SER A 229 11.14 2.47 33.79
N ARG A 230 11.11 2.34 35.11
CA ARG A 230 10.12 1.56 35.88
C ARG A 230 9.53 2.50 36.94
N PRO A 231 8.43 3.21 36.64
CA PRO A 231 7.84 4.19 37.58
C PRO A 231 7.30 3.56 38.87
N THR A 232 6.81 2.33 38.77
CA THR A 232 6.33 1.52 39.90
C THR A 232 6.73 0.07 39.70
N LYS A 233 6.47 -0.80 40.68
CA LYS A 233 6.71 -2.23 40.59
C LYS A 233 5.90 -2.91 39.46
N ASP A 234 4.78 -2.35 39.07
CA ASP A 234 3.84 -2.91 38.07
C ASP A 234 3.88 -2.16 36.73
N LEU A 235 4.74 -1.14 36.60
CA LEU A 235 4.82 -0.31 35.39
C LEU A 235 6.23 -0.25 34.84
N MET A 236 6.33 -0.34 33.52
CA MET A 236 7.56 -0.04 32.79
C MET A 236 7.29 0.84 31.60
N CYS A 237 8.28 1.60 31.17
CA CYS A 237 8.22 2.51 30.04
C CYS A 237 9.28 2.15 29.01
N LEU A 238 8.86 2.02 27.75
CA LEU A 238 9.73 1.81 26.59
C LEU A 238 9.89 3.11 25.79
N ASN A 239 11.03 3.28 25.13
CA ASN A 239 11.28 4.37 24.18
C ASN A 239 10.67 4.12 22.77
N LEU A 240 9.54 3.44 22.70
CA LEU A 240 8.79 3.13 21.49
C LEU A 240 7.48 3.93 21.43
N GLY A 241 7.59 5.26 21.49
CA GLY A 241 6.45 6.17 21.39
C GLY A 241 5.84 6.23 19.98
N HIS A 242 4.77 7.04 19.81
CA HIS A 242 4.06 7.12 18.53
C HIS A 242 4.85 7.83 17.41
N LYS A 243 6.00 8.44 17.71
CA LYS A 243 6.97 8.89 16.70
C LYS A 243 7.77 7.73 16.10
N SER A 244 7.88 6.62 16.83
CA SER A 244 8.58 5.41 16.36
C SER A 244 7.62 4.33 15.84
N VAL A 245 6.40 4.26 16.38
CA VAL A 245 5.39 3.25 16.05
C VAL A 245 4.10 3.91 15.61
N ALA A 246 3.44 3.37 14.61
CA ALA A 246 2.12 3.83 14.17
C ALA A 246 1.09 3.73 15.31
N SER A 247 0.27 4.77 15.47
CA SER A 247 -0.64 4.93 16.61
C SER A 247 -2.12 4.98 16.26
N GLU A 248 -2.48 4.83 14.98
CA GLU A 248 -3.86 4.92 14.49
C GLU A 248 -4.72 3.68 14.81
N MET A 249 -4.07 2.59 15.23
CA MET A 249 -4.76 1.37 15.68
C MET A 249 -5.04 1.44 17.19
N SER A 250 -6.05 0.71 17.65
CA SER A 250 -6.25 0.44 19.06
C SER A 250 -5.09 -0.34 19.67
N PHE A 251 -4.97 -0.38 20.99
CA PHE A 251 -4.02 -1.27 21.65
C PHE A 251 -4.38 -2.75 21.43
N PRO A 252 -3.37 -3.62 21.38
CA PRO A 252 -1.94 -3.34 21.34
C PRO A 252 -1.50 -2.72 20.01
N ARG A 253 -0.45 -1.89 20.01
CA ARG A 253 0.13 -1.26 18.81
C ARG A 253 1.39 -1.96 18.31
N LEU A 254 1.95 -2.81 19.14
CA LEU A 254 3.07 -3.68 18.81
C LEU A 254 2.97 -5.00 19.58
N LYS A 255 3.65 -6.03 19.09
CA LYS A 255 3.87 -7.28 19.78
C LYS A 255 5.34 -7.37 20.17
N LEU A 256 5.63 -7.47 21.45
CA LEU A 256 6.98 -7.73 21.94
C LEU A 256 7.34 -9.21 21.73
N LEU A 257 8.60 -9.47 21.38
CA LEU A 257 9.07 -10.82 21.07
C LEU A 257 9.83 -11.46 22.24
N ASN A 258 10.43 -10.66 23.09
CA ASN A 258 11.27 -11.09 24.21
C ASN A 258 10.74 -10.61 25.57
N MET A 259 9.47 -10.28 25.64
CA MET A 259 8.78 -9.91 26.87
C MET A 259 7.37 -10.48 26.86
N GLU A 260 6.91 -10.97 28.00
CA GLU A 260 5.59 -11.59 28.17
C GLU A 260 4.82 -10.94 29.33
N ASN A 261 3.55 -11.29 29.49
CA ASN A 261 2.69 -10.89 30.60
C ASN A 261 2.56 -9.38 30.84
N PHE A 262 2.41 -8.60 29.74
CA PHE A 262 2.25 -7.15 29.81
C PHE A 262 1.00 -6.68 29.07
N LYS A 263 0.52 -5.49 29.45
CA LYS A 263 -0.57 -4.77 28.78
C LYS A 263 -0.10 -3.36 28.40
N GLN A 264 -0.29 -2.97 27.17
CA GLN A 264 -0.01 -1.59 26.72
C GLN A 264 -1.14 -0.67 27.19
N ILE A 265 -0.83 0.32 28.01
CA ILE A 265 -1.82 1.18 28.64
C ILE A 265 -1.75 2.64 28.23
N SER A 266 -0.56 3.14 27.82
CA SER A 266 -0.38 4.51 27.39
C SER A 266 0.67 4.61 26.29
N HIS A 267 0.47 5.50 25.33
CA HIS A 267 1.36 5.70 24.20
C HIS A 267 1.43 7.19 23.87
N SER A 268 2.49 7.84 24.30
CA SER A 268 2.78 9.24 24.01
C SER A 268 3.84 9.38 22.92
N GLU A 269 4.37 10.57 22.71
CA GLU A 269 5.27 10.86 21.59
C GLU A 269 6.49 9.94 21.53
N GLU A 270 7.20 9.80 22.66
CA GLU A 270 8.44 9.03 22.77
C GLU A 270 8.31 7.79 23.68
N HIS A 271 7.16 7.62 24.34
CA HIS A 271 7.00 6.67 25.43
C HIS A 271 5.85 5.70 25.18
N LEU A 272 6.07 4.42 25.42
CA LEU A 272 5.06 3.39 25.53
C LEU A 272 5.07 2.83 26.94
N VAL A 273 3.99 2.99 27.69
CA VAL A 273 3.86 2.46 29.06
C VAL A 273 3.18 1.10 29.01
N LEU A 274 3.83 0.16 29.69
CA LEU A 274 3.35 -1.20 29.88
C LEU A 274 2.99 -1.43 31.35
N GLU A 275 1.86 -2.07 31.59
CA GLU A 275 1.49 -2.67 32.86
C GLU A 275 1.97 -4.13 32.87
N CYS A 276 2.72 -4.54 33.90
CA CYS A 276 3.33 -5.86 34.01
C CYS A 276 3.51 -6.23 35.48
N ASN A 277 2.92 -7.33 35.92
CA ASN A 277 3.01 -7.76 37.32
C ASN A 277 4.41 -8.22 37.73
N GLU A 278 5.29 -8.48 36.76
CA GLU A 278 6.67 -8.99 36.94
C GLU A 278 7.69 -7.99 36.38
N SER A 279 7.44 -6.68 36.54
CA SER A 279 8.32 -5.66 35.96
C SER A 279 9.74 -5.68 36.55
N GLU A 280 9.92 -6.29 37.71
CA GLU A 280 11.23 -6.45 38.39
C GLU A 280 12.18 -7.38 37.64
N ASP A 281 11.65 -8.31 36.84
CA ASP A 281 12.43 -9.23 36.00
C ASP A 281 13.11 -8.55 34.82
N TYR A 282 12.65 -7.32 34.50
CA TYR A 282 13.13 -6.54 33.37
C TYR A 282 13.95 -5.33 33.82
N LEU A 283 15.23 -5.31 33.54
CA LEU A 283 16.15 -4.25 33.95
C LEU A 283 15.97 -3.00 33.05
N VAL A 284 16.09 -1.82 33.63
CA VAL A 284 16.22 -0.56 32.86
C VAL A 284 17.47 -0.66 31.98
N GLY A 285 17.33 -0.31 30.68
CA GLY A 285 18.38 -0.52 29.67
C GLY A 285 18.24 -1.82 28.88
N SER A 286 17.42 -2.77 29.32
CA SER A 286 17.17 -3.99 28.55
C SER A 286 16.56 -3.68 27.19
N VAL A 287 17.07 -4.35 26.15
CA VAL A 287 16.59 -4.25 24.77
C VAL A 287 15.30 -5.04 24.59
N CYS A 288 14.35 -4.44 23.91
CA CYS A 288 13.13 -5.09 23.47
C CYS A 288 13.04 -5.14 21.95
N TYR A 289 12.53 -6.26 21.43
CA TYR A 289 12.24 -6.47 20.02
C TYR A 289 10.73 -6.48 19.81
N ALA A 290 10.25 -5.75 18.81
CA ALA A 290 8.82 -5.61 18.60
C ALA A 290 8.43 -5.71 17.13
N ILE A 291 7.29 -6.35 16.89
CA ILE A 291 6.60 -6.32 15.58
C ILE A 291 5.49 -5.29 15.66
N PRO A 292 5.45 -4.27 14.77
CA PRO A 292 4.35 -3.32 14.77
C PRO A 292 3.04 -4.00 14.34
N VAL A 293 1.95 -3.60 14.94
CA VAL A 293 0.61 -4.05 14.53
C VAL A 293 0.26 -3.50 13.15
N HIS A 294 0.76 -2.32 12.79
CA HIS A 294 0.61 -1.78 11.43
C HIS A 294 1.95 -1.26 10.90
N ILE A 295 2.57 -2.02 10.02
CA ILE A 295 3.91 -1.71 9.49
C ILE A 295 3.88 -0.54 8.51
N CYS A 296 2.83 -0.39 7.69
CA CYS A 296 2.80 0.60 6.61
C CYS A 296 3.00 2.04 7.06
N PRO A 297 2.33 2.56 8.12
CA PRO A 297 2.59 3.90 8.63
C PRO A 297 3.77 3.96 9.62
N THR A 298 4.35 2.81 9.99
CA THR A 298 5.53 2.75 10.86
C THR A 298 6.82 2.98 10.06
N VAL A 299 6.99 2.32 8.92
CA VAL A 299 8.21 2.45 8.08
C VAL A 299 8.59 3.90 7.75
N PRO A 300 7.67 4.78 7.29
CA PRO A 300 8.05 6.15 6.90
C PRO A 300 8.44 7.06 8.09
N LYS A 301 8.30 6.59 9.34
CA LYS A 301 8.83 7.30 10.51
C LYS A 301 10.36 7.26 10.58
N TYR A 302 10.97 6.30 9.89
CA TYR A 302 12.41 6.09 9.86
C TYR A 302 13.00 6.57 8.53
N LYS A 303 14.12 7.29 8.61
CA LYS A 303 14.86 7.72 7.41
C LYS A 303 15.60 6.54 6.78
N LYS A 304 16.11 5.63 7.63
CA LYS A 304 16.87 4.44 7.25
C LYS A 304 16.41 3.24 8.03
N VAL A 305 16.65 2.06 7.49
CA VAL A 305 16.50 0.78 8.17
C VAL A 305 17.84 0.03 8.13
N LEU A 306 18.16 -0.66 9.22
CA LEU A 306 19.31 -1.55 9.25
C LEU A 306 18.97 -2.89 8.60
N THR A 307 19.92 -3.47 7.88
CA THR A 307 19.80 -4.83 7.36
C THR A 307 20.52 -5.81 8.26
N VAL A 308 19.86 -6.94 8.55
CA VAL A 308 20.39 -7.97 9.45
C VAL A 308 20.37 -9.31 8.73
N ILE A 309 21.50 -10.02 8.73
CA ILE A 309 21.64 -11.39 8.21
C ILE A 309 22.33 -12.23 9.28
N ASN A 310 21.70 -13.34 9.66
CA ASN A 310 22.21 -14.25 10.68
C ASN A 310 22.55 -13.58 12.02
N GLY A 311 21.78 -12.56 12.41
CA GLY A 311 21.97 -11.81 13.65
C GLY A 311 23.00 -10.66 13.57
N GLU A 312 23.67 -10.46 12.45
CA GLU A 312 24.66 -9.41 12.24
C GLU A 312 24.12 -8.28 11.37
N ILE A 313 24.46 -7.03 11.71
CA ILE A 313 24.14 -5.86 10.90
C ILE A 313 25.06 -5.86 9.67
N THR A 314 24.45 -5.95 8.47
CA THR A 314 25.16 -6.02 7.20
C THR A 314 25.14 -4.73 6.39
N GLY A 315 24.38 -3.72 6.84
CA GLY A 315 24.28 -2.43 6.18
C GLY A 315 23.03 -1.67 6.57
N GLU A 316 22.70 -0.65 5.76
CA GLU A 316 21.52 0.17 5.92
C GLU A 316 20.90 0.51 4.57
N TRP A 317 19.57 0.67 4.55
CA TRP A 317 18.82 1.11 3.38
C TRP A 317 18.02 2.37 3.68
N ASP A 318 17.94 3.28 2.72
CA ASP A 318 17.13 4.49 2.84
C ASP A 318 15.65 4.19 2.57
N VAL A 319 14.77 4.75 3.39
CA VAL A 319 13.32 4.82 3.11
C VAL A 319 13.10 5.99 2.16
N ALA A 320 13.58 5.87 0.93
CA ALA A 320 13.84 6.95 0.00
C ALA A 320 12.59 7.73 -0.46
N ALA A 321 11.41 7.09 -0.46
CA ALA A 321 10.15 7.75 -0.84
C ALA A 321 9.24 8.06 0.36
N ARG A 322 9.82 8.22 1.57
CA ARG A 322 9.04 8.57 2.77
C ARG A 322 8.49 9.99 2.73
N ASP A 323 9.22 10.89 2.14
CA ASP A 323 8.87 12.30 2.10
C ASP A 323 7.95 12.62 0.91
N TYR A 324 7.04 13.57 1.11
CA TYR A 324 6.25 14.16 0.04
C TYR A 324 7.08 15.27 -0.59
N ASN A 325 7.56 15.07 -1.82
CA ASN A 325 8.21 16.14 -2.55
C ASN A 325 7.18 17.23 -2.85
N THR A 326 7.41 18.41 -2.36
CA THR A 326 6.55 19.59 -2.54
C THR A 326 7.04 20.52 -3.64
N GLU A 327 8.19 20.22 -4.25
CA GLU A 327 8.83 21.00 -5.32
C GLU A 327 8.21 20.74 -6.69
#